data_bd407d95841a27d8ac872c1cb0d5f46e
#
_entry.id   bd407d95841a27d8ac872c1cb0d5f46e
#
_cell.length_a   1.000
_cell.length_b   1.000
_cell.length_c   1.000
_cell.angle_alpha   90.00
_cell.angle_beta   90.00
_cell.angle_gamma   90.00
#
_symmetry.space_group_name_H-M   'P 1'
#
loop_
_entity.id
_entity.type
_entity.pdbx_description
1 polymer ?
#
loop_
_entity_poly.entity_id
_entity_poly.type
_entity_poly.pdbx_seq_one_letter_code
_entity_poly.pdbx_strand_id
1 'polypeptide(L)'
;MYPLKFEPILKQTLWGGDKIIAFKQLNETLSGVGESWEISAVEDNESVVANGPDKGLTLPEMVGKYRHELVGEVNYSRFGTKFPLLIKFIDARLDLSIQVHPGDELARKRHNSFGKNEMWYVVSADKGAKLISGFSEQITPKEYKERVYNGTFAEVLQTCDVKPGDVFYVPAGRVHGIGAGAFVAEIQQTSDITYRIFDYNRKDAEGKSRELHTTQAIEAINFSDVQDDFRTEYDHLKNEPVELVASPYFT
;
A
#
# COMPACT_ATOMS: atom_id res chain seq x y z
N MET A 1 -29.53 6.51 1.38
CA MET A 1 -28.55 5.39 1.48
C MET A 1 -28.24 5.12 2.95
N TYR A 2 -27.93 3.89 3.35
CA TYR A 2 -27.54 3.52 4.72
C TYR A 2 -26.02 3.33 4.79
N PRO A 3 -25.39 3.37 5.99
CA PRO A 3 -23.97 3.11 6.13
C PRO A 3 -23.63 1.66 5.73
N LEU A 4 -22.74 1.51 4.77
CA LEU A 4 -22.28 0.21 4.30
C LEU A 4 -21.14 -0.30 5.19
N LYS A 5 -21.16 -1.61 5.46
CA LYS A 5 -20.04 -2.36 6.03
C LYS A 5 -19.63 -3.42 5.02
N PHE A 6 -18.35 -3.68 4.93
CA PHE A 6 -17.79 -4.69 4.03
C PHE A 6 -17.17 -5.84 4.82
N GLU A 7 -17.20 -7.04 4.24
CA GLU A 7 -16.42 -8.16 4.75
C GLU A 7 -14.93 -7.90 4.47
N PRO A 8 -14.04 -8.00 5.47
CA PRO A 8 -12.61 -7.82 5.25
C PRO A 8 -12.05 -8.99 4.43
N ILE A 9 -11.15 -8.68 3.48
CA ILE A 9 -10.43 -9.70 2.73
C ILE A 9 -9.07 -9.92 3.39
N LEU A 10 -8.91 -11.04 4.10
CA LEU A 10 -7.68 -11.36 4.82
C LEU A 10 -6.69 -12.07 3.89
N LYS A 11 -5.44 -11.59 3.87
CA LYS A 11 -4.35 -12.16 3.08
C LYS A 11 -3.26 -12.70 3.98
N GLN A 12 -3.04 -14.01 3.97
CA GLN A 12 -1.86 -14.61 4.59
C GLN A 12 -0.63 -14.38 3.70
N THR A 13 0.46 -13.95 4.31
CA THR A 13 1.70 -13.62 3.59
C THR A 13 2.91 -14.18 4.32
N LEU A 14 4.05 -14.33 3.62
CA LEU A 14 5.29 -14.83 4.21
C LEU A 14 5.83 -13.92 5.34
N TRP A 15 5.45 -12.65 5.31
CA TRP A 15 5.90 -11.63 6.26
C TRP A 15 4.80 -11.21 7.26
N GLY A 16 3.59 -11.78 7.14
CA GLY A 16 2.43 -11.41 7.94
C GLY A 16 2.55 -11.79 9.41
N GLY A 17 1.85 -11.03 10.24
CA GLY A 17 1.76 -11.22 11.69
C GLY A 17 0.37 -11.60 12.16
N ASP A 18 0.08 -11.30 13.43
CA ASP A 18 -1.19 -11.62 14.09
C ASP A 18 -1.86 -10.36 14.68
N LYS A 19 -1.29 -9.15 14.46
CA LYS A 19 -1.83 -7.89 14.98
C LYS A 19 -3.18 -7.53 14.37
N ILE A 20 -3.40 -7.84 13.08
CA ILE A 20 -4.69 -7.59 12.39
C ILE A 20 -5.83 -8.32 13.10
N ILE A 21 -5.65 -9.59 13.40
CA ILE A 21 -6.69 -10.42 14.06
C ILE A 21 -7.03 -9.84 15.43
N ALA A 22 -6.01 -9.49 16.23
CA ALA A 22 -6.19 -8.90 17.54
C ALA A 22 -6.84 -7.49 17.45
N PHE A 23 -6.36 -6.64 16.55
CA PHE A 23 -6.86 -5.28 16.36
C PHE A 23 -8.33 -5.24 15.96
N LYS A 24 -8.73 -6.13 15.05
CA LYS A 24 -10.10 -6.21 14.55
C LYS A 24 -11.02 -7.07 15.42
N GLN A 25 -10.48 -7.72 16.48
CA GLN A 25 -11.21 -8.63 17.37
C GLN A 25 -11.91 -9.76 16.58
N LEU A 26 -11.24 -10.29 15.57
CA LEU A 26 -11.76 -11.39 14.78
C LEU A 26 -11.62 -12.71 15.56
N ASN A 27 -12.63 -13.57 15.48
CA ASN A 27 -12.60 -14.92 16.04
C ASN A 27 -11.90 -15.92 15.10
N GLU A 28 -10.89 -15.46 14.40
CA GLU A 28 -10.17 -16.26 13.43
C GLU A 28 -8.99 -16.96 14.09
N THR A 29 -8.79 -18.22 13.75
CA THR A 29 -7.59 -18.98 14.14
C THR A 29 -6.46 -18.84 13.13
N LEU A 30 -6.60 -17.94 12.17
CA LEU A 30 -5.60 -17.66 11.15
C LEU A 30 -4.36 -17.01 11.76
N SER A 31 -3.20 -17.41 11.29
CA SER A 31 -1.91 -16.81 11.61
C SER A 31 -1.23 -16.31 10.34
N GLY A 32 -0.27 -15.38 10.48
CA GLY A 32 0.46 -14.85 9.34
C GLY A 32 -0.41 -13.98 8.42
N VAL A 33 -1.43 -13.32 8.97
CA VAL A 33 -2.27 -12.39 8.21
C VAL A 33 -1.51 -11.06 8.03
N GLY A 34 -0.91 -10.90 6.87
CA GLY A 34 -0.13 -9.70 6.56
C GLY A 34 -0.98 -8.53 6.09
N GLU A 35 -2.11 -8.77 5.44
CA GLU A 35 -3.00 -7.71 4.97
C GLU A 35 -4.46 -8.01 5.28
N SER A 36 -5.23 -6.95 5.59
CA SER A 36 -6.69 -6.95 5.64
C SER A 36 -7.19 -5.84 4.72
N TRP A 37 -7.78 -6.22 3.59
CA TRP A 37 -8.34 -5.26 2.65
C TRP A 37 -9.75 -4.88 3.10
N GLU A 38 -9.93 -3.63 3.45
CA GLU A 38 -11.16 -3.10 4.04
C GLU A 38 -12.13 -2.60 2.97
N ILE A 39 -11.58 -1.93 1.94
CA ILE A 39 -12.33 -1.45 0.77
C ILE A 39 -11.48 -1.74 -0.47
N SER A 40 -12.01 -2.55 -1.38
CA SER A 40 -11.32 -2.95 -2.61
C SER A 40 -12.29 -3.08 -3.78
N ALA A 41 -11.87 -2.58 -4.94
CA ALA A 41 -12.46 -2.86 -6.24
C ALA A 41 -11.42 -3.48 -7.20
N VAL A 42 -10.38 -4.09 -6.66
CA VAL A 42 -9.40 -4.87 -7.44
C VAL A 42 -10.08 -6.15 -7.94
N GLU A 43 -9.94 -6.45 -9.22
CA GLU A 43 -10.53 -7.63 -9.87
C GLU A 43 -10.18 -8.91 -9.11
N ASP A 44 -11.16 -9.80 -8.95
CA ASP A 44 -11.10 -11.03 -8.13
C ASP A 44 -10.89 -10.80 -6.62
N ASN A 45 -10.86 -9.56 -6.16
CA ASN A 45 -10.71 -9.18 -4.75
C ASN A 45 -11.60 -7.99 -4.39
N GLU A 46 -12.82 -7.96 -4.92
CA GLU A 46 -13.78 -6.91 -4.62
C GLU A 46 -14.37 -7.08 -3.24
N SER A 47 -14.48 -5.99 -2.50
CA SER A 47 -15.17 -5.98 -1.21
C SER A 47 -16.65 -6.29 -1.37
N VAL A 48 -17.18 -7.14 -0.48
CA VAL A 48 -18.59 -7.56 -0.45
C VAL A 48 -19.31 -6.90 0.72
N VAL A 49 -20.48 -6.37 0.48
CA VAL A 49 -21.32 -5.72 1.50
C VAL A 49 -21.76 -6.74 2.55
N ALA A 50 -21.50 -6.44 3.81
CA ALA A 50 -21.77 -7.30 4.97
C ALA A 50 -23.15 -7.07 5.61
N ASN A 51 -23.82 -5.92 5.34
CA ASN A 51 -25.01 -5.49 6.07
C ASN A 51 -26.11 -4.95 5.18
N GLY A 52 -27.31 -4.84 5.75
CA GLY A 52 -28.46 -4.20 5.14
C GLY A 52 -29.04 -4.94 3.93
N PRO A 53 -29.92 -4.24 3.13
CA PRO A 53 -30.63 -4.86 2.02
C PRO A 53 -29.72 -5.23 0.83
N ASP A 54 -28.52 -4.64 0.75
CA ASP A 54 -27.55 -4.88 -0.31
C ASP A 54 -26.46 -5.90 0.09
N LYS A 55 -26.65 -6.60 1.21
CA LYS A 55 -25.71 -7.63 1.65
C LYS A 55 -25.46 -8.65 0.54
N GLY A 56 -24.20 -8.93 0.28
CA GLY A 56 -23.73 -9.87 -0.73
C GLY A 56 -23.38 -9.24 -2.08
N LEU A 57 -23.73 -7.96 -2.32
CA LEU A 57 -23.28 -7.25 -3.51
C LEU A 57 -21.81 -6.82 -3.35
N THR A 58 -21.08 -6.86 -4.46
CA THR A 58 -19.70 -6.35 -4.52
C THR A 58 -19.68 -4.81 -4.58
N LEU A 59 -18.57 -4.20 -4.21
CA LEU A 59 -18.41 -2.75 -4.31
C LEU A 59 -18.62 -2.21 -5.73
N PRO A 60 -18.10 -2.82 -6.82
CA PRO A 60 -18.43 -2.39 -8.18
C PRO A 60 -19.92 -2.48 -8.51
N GLU A 61 -20.64 -3.52 -8.05
CA GLU A 61 -22.09 -3.63 -8.22
C GLU A 61 -22.84 -2.54 -7.46
N MET A 62 -22.36 -2.19 -6.24
CA MET A 62 -22.92 -1.08 -5.46
C MET A 62 -22.72 0.26 -6.18
N VAL A 63 -21.51 0.51 -6.73
CA VAL A 63 -21.25 1.71 -7.52
C VAL A 63 -22.11 1.72 -8.80
N GLY A 64 -22.30 0.57 -9.44
CA GLY A 64 -23.19 0.45 -10.61
C GLY A 64 -24.66 0.77 -10.29
N LYS A 65 -25.13 0.34 -9.10
CA LYS A 65 -26.50 0.52 -8.63
C LYS A 65 -26.78 1.97 -8.21
N TYR A 66 -25.92 2.55 -7.37
CA TYR A 66 -26.14 3.86 -6.75
C TYR A 66 -25.40 5.01 -7.45
N ARG A 67 -24.43 4.68 -8.30
CA ARG A 67 -23.71 5.65 -9.14
C ARG A 67 -23.16 6.83 -8.34
N HIS A 68 -23.45 8.05 -8.81
CA HIS A 68 -23.01 9.29 -8.18
C HIS A 68 -23.56 9.50 -6.75
N GLU A 69 -24.66 8.86 -6.39
CA GLU A 69 -25.19 8.91 -5.02
C GLU A 69 -24.25 8.25 -4.00
N LEU A 70 -23.47 7.24 -4.45
CA LEU A 70 -22.50 6.56 -3.61
C LEU A 70 -21.12 7.23 -3.63
N VAL A 71 -20.61 7.56 -4.81
CA VAL A 71 -19.22 8.02 -4.97
C VAL A 71 -19.07 9.49 -5.34
N GLY A 72 -20.17 10.22 -5.52
CA GLY A 72 -20.19 11.60 -5.98
C GLY A 72 -20.10 11.70 -7.51
N GLU A 73 -20.60 12.84 -8.06
CA GLU A 73 -20.66 13.05 -9.51
C GLU A 73 -19.28 13.06 -10.17
N VAL A 74 -18.31 13.72 -9.54
CA VAL A 74 -16.94 13.85 -10.07
C VAL A 74 -16.28 12.49 -10.21
N ASN A 75 -16.34 11.68 -9.14
CA ASN A 75 -15.72 10.35 -9.15
C ASN A 75 -16.45 9.40 -10.11
N TYR A 76 -17.78 9.42 -10.13
CA TYR A 76 -18.53 8.58 -11.06
C TYR A 76 -18.26 8.95 -12.51
N SER A 77 -18.19 10.24 -12.84
CA SER A 77 -17.84 10.71 -14.18
C SER A 77 -16.43 10.30 -14.61
N ARG A 78 -15.48 10.30 -13.67
CA ARG A 78 -14.07 9.98 -13.94
C ARG A 78 -13.78 8.49 -14.02
N PHE A 79 -14.40 7.69 -13.14
CA PHE A 79 -14.04 6.29 -12.91
C PHE A 79 -15.16 5.29 -13.29
N GLY A 80 -16.38 5.76 -13.57
CA GLY A 80 -17.54 4.90 -13.83
C GLY A 80 -17.84 4.02 -12.63
N THR A 81 -17.91 2.71 -12.84
CA THR A 81 -18.12 1.71 -11.78
C THR A 81 -16.86 1.28 -11.03
N LYS A 82 -15.68 1.74 -11.47
CA LYS A 82 -14.41 1.44 -10.79
C LYS A 82 -14.27 2.34 -9.57
N PHE A 83 -14.29 1.77 -8.39
CA PHE A 83 -13.98 2.52 -7.17
C PHE A 83 -12.48 2.82 -7.13
N PRO A 84 -12.06 4.10 -6.95
CA PRO A 84 -10.69 4.51 -7.25
C PRO A 84 -9.65 4.18 -6.17
N LEU A 85 -10.07 3.66 -5.02
CA LEU A 85 -9.19 3.41 -3.87
C LEU A 85 -9.17 1.95 -3.44
N LEU A 86 -8.04 1.54 -2.88
CA LEU A 86 -7.89 0.35 -2.05
C LEU A 86 -7.42 0.80 -0.67
N ILE A 87 -8.15 0.38 0.37
CA ILE A 87 -7.84 0.71 1.77
C ILE A 87 -7.60 -0.58 2.52
N LYS A 88 -6.47 -0.67 3.23
CA LYS A 88 -6.09 -1.88 3.95
C LYS A 88 -5.27 -1.62 5.21
N PHE A 89 -5.22 -2.60 6.07
CA PHE A 89 -4.22 -2.71 7.13
C PHE A 89 -3.11 -3.66 6.70
N ILE A 90 -1.87 -3.34 7.10
CA ILE A 90 -0.68 -4.16 6.86
C ILE A 90 0.01 -4.42 8.19
N ASP A 91 0.21 -5.69 8.52
CA ASP A 91 0.94 -6.14 9.71
C ASP A 91 2.25 -6.81 9.29
N ALA A 92 3.34 -6.09 9.42
CA ALA A 92 4.68 -6.53 9.06
C ALA A 92 5.36 -7.24 10.25
N ARG A 93 5.22 -8.55 10.38
CA ARG A 93 6.04 -9.33 11.32
C ARG A 93 7.49 -9.45 10.85
N LEU A 94 7.69 -9.53 9.54
CA LEU A 94 9.00 -9.47 8.87
C LEU A 94 8.99 -8.30 7.88
N ASP A 95 10.18 -7.87 7.45
CA ASP A 95 10.30 -6.81 6.45
C ASP A 95 9.53 -7.16 5.16
N LEU A 96 8.75 -6.26 4.63
CA LEU A 96 8.21 -6.37 3.28
C LEU A 96 9.33 -6.17 2.25
N SER A 97 9.11 -6.65 1.02
CA SER A 97 10.07 -6.41 -0.06
C SER A 97 10.32 -4.92 -0.28
N ILE A 98 11.55 -4.59 -0.66
CA ILE A 98 11.87 -3.29 -1.23
C ILE A 98 11.27 -3.26 -2.64
N GLN A 99 10.46 -2.25 -2.92
CA GLN A 99 9.62 -2.18 -4.12
C GLN A 99 9.40 -0.76 -4.61
N VAL A 100 8.87 -0.65 -5.83
CA VAL A 100 8.39 0.61 -6.41
C VAL A 100 7.11 0.35 -7.19
N HIS A 101 6.24 1.35 -7.27
CA HIS A 101 5.01 1.31 -8.06
C HIS A 101 5.09 2.21 -9.28
N PRO A 102 4.54 1.79 -10.43
CA PRO A 102 4.44 2.64 -11.61
C PRO A 102 3.40 3.75 -11.41
N GLY A 103 3.60 4.91 -12.05
CA GLY A 103 2.56 5.93 -12.20
C GLY A 103 1.52 5.54 -13.25
N ASP A 104 0.42 6.33 -13.34
CA ASP A 104 -0.75 6.03 -14.19
C ASP A 104 -0.39 5.77 -15.65
N GLU A 105 0.54 6.54 -16.23
CA GLU A 105 0.93 6.38 -17.63
C GLU A 105 1.59 5.02 -17.89
N LEU A 106 2.59 4.67 -17.07
CA LEU A 106 3.32 3.42 -17.17
C LEU A 106 2.44 2.21 -16.83
N ALA A 107 1.60 2.33 -15.79
CA ALA A 107 0.66 1.29 -15.39
C ALA A 107 -0.36 1.00 -16.49
N ARG A 108 -0.92 2.05 -17.11
CA ARG A 108 -1.85 1.91 -18.23
C ARG A 108 -1.19 1.24 -19.43
N LYS A 109 0.01 1.68 -19.78
CA LYS A 109 0.76 1.16 -20.94
C LYS A 109 1.11 -0.32 -20.80
N ARG A 110 1.51 -0.75 -19.60
CA ARG A 110 2.04 -2.12 -19.38
C ARG A 110 1.03 -3.10 -18.85
N HIS A 111 0.05 -2.63 -18.08
CA HIS A 111 -0.84 -3.49 -17.30
C HIS A 111 -2.32 -3.16 -17.52
N ASN A 112 -2.65 -2.16 -18.35
CA ASN A 112 -4.01 -1.66 -18.52
C ASN A 112 -4.69 -1.32 -17.16
N SER A 113 -3.92 -0.75 -16.23
CA SER A 113 -4.32 -0.49 -14.85
C SER A 113 -4.00 0.94 -14.42
N PHE A 114 -4.39 1.29 -13.19
CA PHE A 114 -4.02 2.53 -12.53
C PHE A 114 -2.59 2.47 -12.00
N GLY A 115 -1.98 3.63 -11.81
CA GLY A 115 -0.80 3.79 -11.00
C GLY A 115 -1.09 3.46 -9.53
N LYS A 116 -0.05 3.51 -8.69
CA LYS A 116 -0.20 3.22 -7.28
C LYS A 116 0.53 4.28 -6.45
N ASN A 117 -0.19 5.39 -6.23
CA ASN A 117 0.16 6.36 -5.21
C ASN A 117 -0.50 5.92 -3.92
N GLU A 118 0.20 6.00 -2.81
CA GLU A 118 -0.27 5.52 -1.52
C GLU A 118 0.14 6.45 -0.38
N MET A 119 -0.54 6.32 0.75
CA MET A 119 -0.13 6.91 2.01
C MET A 119 -0.21 5.85 3.10
N TRP A 120 0.67 5.97 4.08
CA TRP A 120 0.69 5.13 5.27
C TRP A 120 0.45 5.96 6.51
N TYR A 121 -0.42 5.45 7.38
CA TYR A 121 -0.56 5.91 8.75
C TYR A 121 -0.07 4.79 9.68
N VAL A 122 0.93 5.07 10.50
CA VAL A 122 1.47 4.10 11.46
C VAL A 122 0.50 3.95 12.63
N VAL A 123 -0.22 2.83 12.67
CA VAL A 123 -1.19 2.49 13.74
C VAL A 123 -0.45 2.06 15.00
N SER A 124 0.56 1.21 14.84
CA SER A 124 1.46 0.82 15.92
C SER A 124 2.83 0.45 15.37
N ALA A 125 3.85 0.53 16.22
CA ALA A 125 5.22 0.18 15.89
C ALA A 125 5.89 -0.51 17.08
N ASP A 126 6.53 -1.65 16.84
CA ASP A 126 7.38 -2.30 17.83
C ASP A 126 8.68 -1.52 18.01
N LYS A 127 9.38 -1.74 19.11
CA LYS A 127 10.65 -1.06 19.35
C LYS A 127 11.66 -1.35 18.23
N GLY A 128 12.14 -0.31 17.56
CA GLY A 128 13.09 -0.39 16.46
C GLY A 128 12.45 -0.67 15.10
N ALA A 129 11.12 -0.63 14.99
CA ALA A 129 10.44 -0.69 13.70
C ALA A 129 10.82 0.50 12.82
N LYS A 130 10.98 0.23 11.52
CA LYS A 130 11.42 1.22 10.53
C LYS A 130 10.59 1.12 9.26
N LEU A 131 10.53 2.22 8.52
CA LEU A 131 10.07 2.24 7.15
C LEU A 131 11.21 2.67 6.23
N ILE A 132 11.19 2.19 4.99
CA ILE A 132 12.06 2.64 3.91
C ILE A 132 11.20 3.55 3.02
N SER A 133 11.68 4.77 2.74
CA SER A 133 11.00 5.71 1.85
C SER A 133 12.02 6.57 1.12
N GLY A 134 12.15 6.38 -0.20
CA GLY A 134 13.08 7.11 -1.05
C GLY A 134 14.53 6.75 -0.87
N PHE A 135 15.39 7.63 -1.35
CA PHE A 135 16.84 7.48 -1.29
C PHE A 135 17.46 8.37 -0.21
N SER A 136 18.55 7.91 0.40
CA SER A 136 19.40 8.71 1.28
C SER A 136 20.43 9.54 0.51
N GLU A 137 20.72 9.15 -0.72
CA GLU A 137 21.62 9.85 -1.66
C GLU A 137 21.12 9.69 -3.09
N GLN A 138 21.42 10.63 -3.95
CA GLN A 138 21.07 10.56 -5.37
C GLN A 138 21.91 9.50 -6.07
N ILE A 139 21.26 8.58 -6.76
CA ILE A 139 21.90 7.55 -7.58
C ILE A 139 21.42 7.62 -9.03
N THR A 140 22.21 7.04 -9.93
CA THR A 140 21.85 6.91 -11.35
C THR A 140 21.23 5.56 -11.66
N PRO A 141 20.52 5.40 -12.79
CA PRO A 141 20.06 4.09 -13.26
C PRO A 141 21.19 3.07 -13.46
N LYS A 142 22.42 3.52 -13.74
CA LYS A 142 23.60 2.65 -13.85
C LYS A 142 24.00 2.12 -12.48
N GLU A 143 24.13 3.00 -11.48
CA GLU A 143 24.45 2.64 -10.10
C GLU A 143 23.38 1.73 -9.50
N TYR A 144 22.09 2.00 -9.79
CA TYR A 144 21.00 1.10 -9.40
C TYR A 144 21.26 -0.35 -9.87
N LYS A 145 21.58 -0.53 -11.17
CA LYS A 145 21.86 -1.87 -11.73
C LYS A 145 23.05 -2.53 -11.04
N GLU A 146 24.13 -1.79 -10.82
CA GLU A 146 25.34 -2.28 -10.16
C GLU A 146 25.04 -2.69 -8.72
N ARG A 147 24.33 -1.85 -7.95
CA ARG A 147 23.96 -2.14 -6.55
C ARG A 147 22.99 -3.30 -6.41
N VAL A 148 22.00 -3.43 -7.30
CA VAL A 148 21.09 -4.59 -7.32
C VAL A 148 21.88 -5.86 -7.63
N TYR A 149 22.80 -5.85 -8.61
CA TYR A 149 23.63 -6.99 -8.95
C TYR A 149 24.55 -7.40 -7.80
N ASN A 150 25.15 -6.43 -7.09
CA ASN A 150 26.08 -6.65 -5.98
C ASN A 150 25.36 -6.90 -4.63
N GLY A 151 24.03 -6.76 -4.56
CA GLY A 151 23.26 -6.91 -3.32
C GLY A 151 23.41 -5.75 -2.32
N THR A 152 23.87 -4.58 -2.78
CA THR A 152 24.12 -3.39 -1.94
C THR A 152 23.06 -2.28 -2.12
N PHE A 153 21.95 -2.59 -2.78
CA PHE A 153 20.93 -1.58 -3.10
C PHE A 153 20.27 -0.96 -1.85
N ALA A 154 20.11 -1.74 -0.79
CA ALA A 154 19.51 -1.25 0.44
C ALA A 154 20.34 -0.17 1.16
N GLU A 155 21.65 -0.08 0.89
CA GLU A 155 22.58 0.85 1.53
C GLU A 155 22.34 2.33 1.14
N VAL A 156 21.67 2.57 0.01
CA VAL A 156 21.36 3.92 -0.50
C VAL A 156 19.92 4.34 -0.27
N LEU A 157 19.18 3.57 0.50
CA LEU A 157 17.77 3.86 0.79
C LEU A 157 17.63 4.61 2.12
N GLN A 158 16.73 5.59 2.12
CA GLN A 158 16.40 6.33 3.34
C GLN A 158 15.55 5.46 4.24
N THR A 159 16.02 5.28 5.48
CA THR A 159 15.36 4.50 6.52
C THR A 159 14.92 5.41 7.65
N CYS A 160 13.65 5.35 8.02
CA CYS A 160 13.04 6.16 9.06
C CYS A 160 12.61 5.28 10.24
N ASP A 161 13.07 5.58 11.46
CA ASP A 161 12.47 5.01 12.68
C ASP A 161 11.04 5.51 12.80
N VAL A 162 10.09 4.65 13.17
CA VAL A 162 8.67 5.03 13.20
C VAL A 162 8.01 4.80 14.55
N LYS A 163 6.99 5.61 14.81
CA LYS A 163 6.11 5.55 15.98
C LYS A 163 4.64 5.68 15.57
N PRO A 164 3.70 5.27 16.44
CA PRO A 164 2.28 5.48 16.19
C PRO A 164 1.97 6.96 15.88
N GLY A 165 1.16 7.19 14.86
CA GLY A 165 0.79 8.51 14.37
C GLY A 165 1.70 9.06 13.27
N ASP A 166 2.85 8.47 12.97
CA ASP A 166 3.65 8.90 11.82
C ASP A 166 2.89 8.66 10.51
N VAL A 167 3.02 9.61 9.58
CA VAL A 167 2.37 9.59 8.27
C VAL A 167 3.41 9.72 7.18
N PHE A 168 3.26 8.93 6.11
CA PHE A 168 4.11 8.98 4.94
C PHE A 168 3.25 9.01 3.68
N TYR A 169 3.46 10.01 2.82
CA TYR A 169 2.96 9.94 1.45
C TYR A 169 4.00 9.25 0.58
N VAL A 170 3.60 8.22 -0.14
CA VAL A 170 4.45 7.41 -1.01
C VAL A 170 3.96 7.56 -2.45
N PRO A 171 4.44 8.56 -3.20
CA PRO A 171 4.06 8.72 -4.60
C PRO A 171 4.57 7.56 -5.45
N ALA A 172 3.88 7.27 -6.54
CA ALA A 172 4.41 6.38 -7.57
C ALA A 172 5.82 6.82 -8.00
N GLY A 173 6.72 5.87 -8.17
CA GLY A 173 8.14 6.12 -8.46
C GLY A 173 9.04 6.18 -7.24
N ARG A 174 8.51 6.32 -6.03
CA ARG A 174 9.31 6.24 -4.80
C ARG A 174 9.62 4.80 -4.46
N VAL A 175 10.90 4.49 -4.29
CA VAL A 175 11.32 3.19 -3.73
C VAL A 175 10.98 3.16 -2.25
N HIS A 176 10.37 2.07 -1.78
CA HIS A 176 9.89 2.00 -0.41
C HIS A 176 9.83 0.56 0.11
N GLY A 177 9.61 0.42 1.41
CA GLY A 177 9.38 -0.85 2.08
C GLY A 177 8.91 -0.65 3.51
N ILE A 178 8.11 -1.57 4.02
CA ILE A 178 7.64 -1.59 5.40
C ILE A 178 8.50 -2.57 6.18
N GLY A 179 9.20 -2.08 7.19
CA GLY A 179 10.07 -2.90 8.04
C GLY A 179 9.30 -3.67 9.10
N ALA A 180 9.95 -4.72 9.61
CA ALA A 180 9.40 -5.58 10.64
C ALA A 180 8.97 -4.79 11.90
N GLY A 181 7.84 -5.19 12.49
CA GLY A 181 7.25 -4.56 13.66
C GLY A 181 6.31 -3.40 13.37
N ALA A 182 6.25 -2.88 12.15
CA ALA A 182 5.31 -1.84 11.77
C ALA A 182 3.90 -2.43 11.49
N PHE A 183 2.87 -1.74 11.99
CA PHE A 183 1.47 -1.99 11.67
C PHE A 183 0.89 -0.69 11.12
N VAL A 184 0.47 -0.69 9.86
CA VAL A 184 0.07 0.52 9.14
C VAL A 184 -1.33 0.39 8.54
N ALA A 185 -2.04 1.51 8.48
CA ALA A 185 -3.19 1.68 7.59
C ALA A 185 -2.66 2.28 6.27
N GLU A 186 -3.00 1.66 5.16
CA GLU A 186 -2.61 2.11 3.83
C GLU A 186 -3.84 2.52 3.04
N ILE A 187 -3.81 3.73 2.50
CA ILE A 187 -4.79 4.26 1.55
C ILE A 187 -4.06 4.45 0.23
N GLN A 188 -4.54 3.82 -0.84
CA GLN A 188 -3.89 3.83 -2.14
C GLN A 188 -4.89 3.88 -3.30
N GLN A 189 -4.40 4.20 -4.50
CA GLN A 189 -5.17 3.97 -5.72
C GLN A 189 -5.50 2.47 -5.88
N THR A 190 -6.61 2.18 -6.57
CA THR A 190 -7.02 0.81 -6.89
C THR A 190 -6.04 0.16 -7.88
N SER A 191 -4.96 -0.38 -7.34
CA SER A 191 -3.92 -1.10 -8.08
C SER A 191 -3.18 -2.04 -7.13
N ASP A 192 -2.81 -3.22 -7.60
CA ASP A 192 -1.97 -4.20 -6.90
C ASP A 192 -0.60 -4.39 -7.57
N ILE A 193 -0.28 -3.54 -8.56
CA ILE A 193 0.95 -3.64 -9.34
C ILE A 193 2.16 -3.25 -8.49
N THR A 194 3.08 -4.21 -8.35
CA THR A 194 4.30 -4.04 -7.56
C THR A 194 5.52 -4.48 -8.37
N TYR A 195 6.48 -3.59 -8.56
CA TYR A 195 7.80 -3.94 -9.06
C TYR A 195 8.73 -4.20 -7.87
N ARG A 196 8.90 -5.47 -7.52
CA ARG A 196 9.75 -5.94 -6.43
C ARG A 196 11.20 -5.88 -6.84
N ILE A 197 12.02 -5.17 -6.06
CA ILE A 197 13.44 -4.97 -6.34
C ILE A 197 14.29 -5.94 -5.51
N PHE A 198 13.96 -6.10 -4.22
CA PHE A 198 14.68 -6.98 -3.30
C PHE A 198 13.73 -7.61 -2.29
N ASP A 199 13.87 -8.90 -2.01
CA ASP A 199 12.99 -9.67 -1.13
C ASP A 199 13.74 -10.50 -0.08
N TYR A 200 14.89 -10.04 0.35
CA TYR A 200 15.71 -10.65 1.42
C TYR A 200 16.03 -12.14 1.16
N ASN A 201 16.05 -12.57 -0.11
CA ASN A 201 16.25 -13.95 -0.55
C ASN A 201 15.27 -14.96 0.09
N ARG A 202 14.07 -14.49 0.48
CA ARG A 202 13.03 -15.34 1.09
C ARG A 202 12.54 -16.38 0.11
N LYS A 203 12.14 -17.51 0.70
CA LYS A 203 11.50 -18.62 -0.01
C LYS A 203 10.19 -18.97 0.71
N ASP A 204 9.22 -19.41 -0.06
CA ASP A 204 7.98 -20.00 0.45
C ASP A 204 8.21 -21.42 1.00
N ALA A 205 7.14 -22.07 1.44
CA ALA A 205 7.18 -23.42 1.98
C ALA A 205 7.67 -24.47 0.96
N GLU A 206 7.49 -24.18 -0.33
CA GLU A 206 7.94 -25.01 -1.46
C GLU A 206 9.39 -24.69 -1.88
N GLY A 207 10.05 -23.74 -1.20
CA GLY A 207 11.44 -23.36 -1.49
C GLY A 207 11.57 -22.40 -2.69
N LYS A 208 10.46 -21.82 -3.19
CA LYS A 208 10.43 -20.89 -4.33
C LYS A 208 10.55 -19.44 -3.84
N SER A 209 11.39 -18.67 -4.50
CA SER A 209 11.47 -17.22 -4.28
C SER A 209 10.40 -16.47 -5.08
N ARG A 210 9.92 -15.32 -4.55
CA ARG A 210 9.05 -14.42 -5.30
C ARG A 210 9.83 -13.79 -6.45
N GLU A 211 9.13 -13.53 -7.55
CA GLU A 211 9.72 -12.88 -8.72
C GLU A 211 10.21 -11.48 -8.40
N LEU A 212 11.38 -11.11 -8.92
CA LEU A 212 11.93 -9.77 -8.87
C LEU A 212 11.74 -9.08 -10.22
N HIS A 213 11.38 -7.79 -10.16
CA HIS A 213 11.05 -6.95 -11.31
C HIS A 213 12.11 -5.84 -11.49
N THR A 214 13.38 -6.16 -11.28
CA THR A 214 14.48 -5.20 -11.22
C THR A 214 14.64 -4.38 -12.50
N THR A 215 14.33 -4.97 -13.66
CA THR A 215 14.37 -4.29 -14.96
C THR A 215 13.19 -3.35 -15.14
N GLN A 216 11.98 -3.78 -14.78
CA GLN A 216 10.76 -2.97 -14.87
C GLN A 216 10.81 -1.78 -13.90
N ALA A 217 11.41 -1.99 -12.72
CA ALA A 217 11.55 -0.97 -11.70
C ALA A 217 12.33 0.27 -12.20
N ILE A 218 13.32 0.11 -13.07
CA ILE A 218 14.13 1.23 -13.60
C ILE A 218 13.26 2.28 -14.28
N GLU A 219 12.22 1.88 -14.99
CA GLU A 219 11.33 2.82 -15.68
C GLU A 219 10.35 3.51 -14.75
N ALA A 220 10.08 2.92 -13.59
CA ALA A 220 9.18 3.47 -12.59
C ALA A 220 9.90 4.38 -11.58
N ILE A 221 11.16 4.09 -11.24
CA ILE A 221 11.88 4.77 -10.16
C ILE A 221 12.13 6.25 -10.49
N ASN A 222 11.79 7.12 -9.52
CA ASN A 222 12.27 8.49 -9.48
C ASN A 222 13.63 8.53 -8.75
N PHE A 223 14.72 8.50 -9.49
CA PHE A 223 16.08 8.49 -8.95
C PHE A 223 16.50 9.81 -8.26
N SER A 224 15.70 10.87 -8.40
CA SER A 224 15.94 12.18 -7.76
C SER A 224 15.18 12.34 -6.44
N ASP A 225 14.44 11.33 -5.98
CA ASP A 225 13.61 11.41 -4.78
C ASP A 225 14.46 11.17 -3.51
N VAL A 226 15.17 12.22 -3.13
CA VAL A 226 16.10 12.24 -1.99
C VAL A 226 15.63 13.28 -0.98
N GLN A 227 15.44 12.87 0.27
CA GLN A 227 15.08 13.74 1.40
C GLN A 227 15.66 13.16 2.70
N ASP A 228 15.92 14.02 3.66
CA ASP A 228 16.41 13.61 4.99
C ASP A 228 15.28 12.94 5.80
N ASP A 229 14.05 13.43 5.65
CA ASP A 229 12.87 12.85 6.27
C ASP A 229 11.68 12.92 5.30
N PHE A 230 10.98 11.81 5.17
CA PHE A 230 9.82 11.66 4.30
C PHE A 230 8.48 11.67 5.05
N ARG A 231 8.50 11.97 6.37
CA ARG A 231 7.26 12.10 7.15
C ARG A 231 6.46 13.32 6.72
N THR A 232 5.16 13.15 6.74
CA THR A 232 4.22 14.26 6.60
C THR A 232 4.03 14.93 7.95
N GLU A 233 4.30 16.22 8.02
CA GLU A 233 4.04 17.04 9.21
C GLU A 233 2.55 17.38 9.31
N TYR A 234 1.95 17.17 10.47
CA TYR A 234 0.57 17.58 10.78
C TYR A 234 0.40 17.88 12.26
N ASP A 235 -0.68 18.58 12.62
CA ASP A 235 -0.96 18.96 14.02
C ASP A 235 -1.63 17.82 14.79
N HIS A 236 -0.83 17.06 15.53
CA HIS A 236 -1.27 15.95 16.37
C HIS A 236 -2.17 16.36 17.57
N LEU A 237 -2.25 17.65 17.90
CA LEU A 237 -2.97 18.15 19.09
C LEU A 237 -4.37 18.64 18.77
N LYS A 238 -4.76 18.72 17.51
CA LYS A 238 -6.11 19.12 17.12
C LYS A 238 -7.14 18.06 17.49
N ASN A 239 -8.23 18.50 18.12
CA ASN A 239 -9.42 17.68 18.40
C ASN A 239 -10.46 17.75 17.26
N GLU A 240 -10.04 18.08 16.05
CA GLU A 240 -10.86 18.18 14.84
C GLU A 240 -10.18 17.44 13.69
N PRO A 241 -10.90 17.08 12.62
CA PRO A 241 -10.27 16.45 11.46
C PRO A 241 -9.10 17.27 10.93
N VAL A 242 -7.98 16.60 10.67
CA VAL A 242 -6.75 17.19 10.14
C VAL A 242 -6.43 16.53 8.81
N GLU A 243 -6.09 17.34 7.79
CA GLU A 243 -5.60 16.83 6.53
C GLU A 243 -4.20 16.24 6.74
N LEU A 244 -4.04 14.96 6.41
CA LEU A 244 -2.76 14.24 6.51
C LEU A 244 -1.99 14.29 5.19
N VAL A 245 -2.71 14.11 4.08
CA VAL A 245 -2.15 14.11 2.73
C VAL A 245 -3.15 14.73 1.77
N ALA A 246 -2.71 15.71 0.96
CA ALA A 246 -3.46 16.22 -0.18
C ALA A 246 -2.75 15.79 -1.47
N SER A 247 -3.41 15.00 -2.28
CA SER A 247 -2.89 14.52 -3.56
C SER A 247 -3.96 14.58 -4.64
N PRO A 248 -3.61 14.47 -5.95
CA PRO A 248 -4.60 14.37 -7.02
C PRO A 248 -5.48 13.11 -6.96
N TYR A 249 -5.18 12.18 -6.06
CA TYR A 249 -5.79 10.86 -5.99
C TYR A 249 -6.69 10.70 -4.76
N PHE A 250 -6.31 11.29 -3.63
CA PHE A 250 -7.05 11.25 -2.35
C PHE A 250 -6.59 12.38 -1.42
N THR A 251 -7.45 12.73 -0.50
CA THR A 251 -7.21 13.66 0.60
C THR A 251 -7.72 13.06 1.88
#